data_4353098cc78e5931440692a80aa38600
#
_entry.id   4353098cc78e5931440692a80aa38600
#
_cell.length_a   1.000
_cell.length_b   1.000
_cell.length_c   1.000
_cell.angle_alpha   90.00
_cell.angle_beta   90.00
_cell.angle_gamma   90.00
#
_symmetry.space_group_name_H-M   'P 1'
#
loop_
_entity.id
_entity.type
_entity.pdbx_description
1 polymer ?
#
loop_
_entity_poly.entity_id
_entity_poly.type
_entity_poly.pdbx_seq_one_letter_code
_entity_poly.pdbx_strand_id
1 'polypeptide(L)'
;SRILSRNNFGFDKNSLKESFAHNFYNQKLELDYNENVFVRYLSLTSFMLNTDFNVKNLAFKQDIFSVDENLKQLLNNKLKLDKNEKNILIHVGSSVENKIYPKTKLAILCKLLINEFQQTKIWLAWGNVKEYEFAKEVLNLSGIDETHIELAPKFNLEELMAFTKMMNLIIGNDSGPTHLAFALNKASITIFGATPSYRNAFQTHINKIIDAGKKIQNAKHIDKSDFCITRIEEEDIFKLAKGLLNEK
;
A
#
# COMPACT_ATOMS: atom_id res chain seq x y z
N SER A 1 3.21 21.24 22.22
CA SER A 1 3.68 20.07 23.00
C SER A 1 4.53 20.50 24.21
N ARG A 2 5.51 21.41 24.07
CA ARG A 2 6.33 21.91 25.19
C ARG A 2 5.52 22.52 26.35
N ILE A 3 4.32 22.99 26.08
CA ILE A 3 3.42 23.60 27.07
C ILE A 3 2.69 22.51 27.89
N LEU A 4 2.49 21.32 27.33
CA LEU A 4 1.64 20.28 27.88
C LEU A 4 2.41 19.12 28.52
N SER A 5 3.72 18.98 28.25
CA SER A 5 4.51 17.88 28.78
C SER A 5 5.95 18.30 29.07
N ARG A 6 6.52 17.75 30.17
CA ARG A 6 7.94 17.91 30.51
C ARG A 6 8.84 17.05 29.64
N ASN A 7 8.33 15.94 29.11
CA ASN A 7 9.08 15.00 28.28
C ASN A 7 8.43 14.92 26.89
N ASN A 8 9.11 15.54 25.92
CA ASN A 8 8.70 15.52 24.52
C ASN A 8 9.79 14.82 23.71
N PHE A 9 9.45 13.66 23.18
CA PHE A 9 10.34 12.83 22.36
C PHE A 9 10.14 13.12 20.88
N GLY A 10 11.19 13.05 20.11
CA GLY A 10 11.13 13.18 18.65
C GLY A 10 12.49 12.97 18.01
N PHE A 11 12.51 13.18 16.71
CA PHE A 11 13.78 13.11 15.97
C PHE A 11 14.56 14.42 16.06
N ASP A 12 15.88 14.32 15.90
CA ASP A 12 16.76 15.48 15.84
C ASP A 12 16.61 16.26 14.52
N LYS A 13 17.32 17.38 14.39
CA LYS A 13 17.26 18.25 13.21
C LYS A 13 17.61 17.56 11.90
N ASN A 14 18.60 16.68 11.90
CA ASN A 14 19.09 16.02 10.68
C ASN A 14 18.17 14.87 10.26
N SER A 15 17.51 14.27 11.21
CA SER A 15 16.60 13.14 11.03
C SER A 15 15.20 13.51 10.53
N LEU A 16 14.87 14.80 10.43
CA LEU A 16 13.56 15.29 9.99
C LEU A 16 13.61 15.86 8.57
N LYS A 17 12.49 15.76 7.83
CA LYS A 17 12.26 16.50 6.59
C LYS A 17 12.10 17.99 6.91
N GLU A 18 11.15 18.27 7.77
CA GLU A 18 10.86 19.61 8.28
C GLU A 18 11.70 19.86 9.55
N SER A 19 12.93 20.31 9.36
CA SER A 19 13.92 20.43 10.45
C SER A 19 13.46 21.32 11.60
N PHE A 20 12.56 22.30 11.36
CA PHE A 20 12.02 23.17 12.40
C PHE A 20 11.33 22.41 13.54
N ALA A 21 10.72 21.25 13.26
CA ALA A 21 9.98 20.47 14.26
C ALA A 21 10.86 20.00 15.44
N HIS A 22 12.20 19.87 15.25
CA HIS A 22 13.12 19.46 16.31
C HIS A 22 13.11 20.40 17.53
N ASN A 23 12.73 21.67 17.34
CA ASN A 23 12.66 22.66 18.42
C ASN A 23 11.57 22.34 19.46
N PHE A 24 10.61 21.52 19.12
CA PHE A 24 9.52 21.11 20.01
C PHE A 24 9.86 19.89 20.87
N TYR A 25 11.00 19.26 20.65
CA TYR A 25 11.44 18.07 21.38
C TYR A 25 12.59 18.41 22.33
N ASN A 26 12.53 17.89 23.56
CA ASN A 26 13.64 17.97 24.51
C ASN A 26 14.44 16.67 24.62
N GLN A 27 13.83 15.55 24.25
CA GLN A 27 14.49 14.24 24.06
C GLN A 27 14.54 13.95 22.55
N LYS A 28 15.72 13.76 21.99
CA LYS A 28 15.92 13.69 20.53
C LYS A 28 16.69 12.44 20.14
N LEU A 29 16.12 11.69 19.22
CA LEU A 29 16.77 10.54 18.60
C LEU A 29 17.39 10.98 17.27
N GLU A 30 18.69 10.74 17.10
CA GLU A 30 19.37 10.86 15.82
C GLU A 30 19.25 9.53 15.04
N LEU A 31 18.70 9.61 13.82
CA LEU A 31 18.56 8.47 12.94
C LEU A 31 18.43 8.95 11.49
N ASP A 32 19.10 8.30 10.54
CA ASP A 32 19.08 8.74 9.14
C ASP A 32 17.64 8.88 8.64
N TYR A 33 17.38 9.98 7.94
CA TYR A 33 16.07 10.20 7.31
C TYR A 33 15.76 9.15 6.25
N ASN A 34 16.77 8.61 5.58
CA ASN A 34 16.63 7.59 4.54
C ASN A 34 16.36 6.18 5.11
N GLU A 35 16.53 5.98 6.43
CA GLU A 35 16.20 4.70 7.06
C GLU A 35 14.73 4.33 6.86
N ASN A 36 14.44 3.04 6.84
CA ASN A 36 13.08 2.52 6.67
C ASN A 36 12.12 3.12 7.70
N VAL A 37 10.95 3.54 7.27
CA VAL A 37 9.96 4.25 8.10
C VAL A 37 9.51 3.41 9.31
N PHE A 38 9.40 2.10 9.18
CA PHE A 38 9.04 1.21 10.29
C PHE A 38 10.19 1.15 11.31
N VAL A 39 11.43 1.01 10.85
CA VAL A 39 12.61 1.05 11.70
C VAL A 39 12.69 2.37 12.45
N ARG A 40 12.45 3.48 11.76
CA ARG A 40 12.48 4.82 12.36
C ARG A 40 11.48 4.96 13.50
N TYR A 41 10.22 4.58 13.27
CA TYR A 41 9.18 4.71 14.31
C TYR A 41 9.37 3.71 15.44
N LEU A 42 9.82 2.50 15.17
CA LEU A 42 10.15 1.54 16.21
C LEU A 42 11.34 2.00 17.05
N SER A 43 12.39 2.55 16.44
CA SER A 43 13.52 3.13 17.17
C SER A 43 13.10 4.29 18.06
N LEU A 44 12.21 5.17 17.57
CA LEU A 44 11.68 6.26 18.39
C LEU A 44 10.85 5.72 19.56
N THR A 45 10.02 4.70 19.34
CA THR A 45 9.24 4.06 20.40
C THR A 45 10.14 3.38 21.42
N SER A 46 11.15 2.63 20.98
CA SER A 46 12.19 2.05 21.85
C SER A 46 12.87 3.09 22.71
N PHE A 47 13.28 4.19 22.10
CA PHE A 47 13.91 5.32 22.79
C PHE A 47 12.97 5.93 23.85
N MET A 48 11.69 6.08 23.54
CA MET A 48 10.68 6.60 24.48
C MET A 48 10.41 5.68 25.65
N LEU A 49 10.36 4.36 25.39
CA LEU A 49 10.01 3.34 26.38
C LEU A 49 11.22 2.73 27.07
N ASN A 50 12.43 3.11 26.68
CA ASN A 50 13.70 2.52 27.12
C ASN A 50 13.67 0.98 26.98
N THR A 51 13.29 0.51 25.80
CA THR A 51 13.18 -0.92 25.46
C THR A 51 13.88 -1.19 24.13
N ASP A 52 14.25 -2.44 23.89
CA ASP A 52 14.79 -2.88 22.61
C ASP A 52 13.69 -3.47 21.70
N PHE A 53 13.90 -3.42 20.40
CA PHE A 53 13.09 -4.13 19.44
C PHE A 53 13.94 -4.87 18.42
N ASN A 54 13.38 -5.94 17.85
CA ASN A 54 14.00 -6.67 16.76
C ASN A 54 13.19 -6.43 15.46
N VAL A 55 13.80 -5.75 14.49
CA VAL A 55 13.16 -5.44 13.21
C VAL A 55 12.71 -6.69 12.44
N LYS A 56 13.38 -7.85 12.66
CA LYS A 56 13.00 -9.12 12.04
C LYS A 56 11.60 -9.57 12.46
N ASN A 57 11.12 -9.14 13.62
CA ASN A 57 9.76 -9.47 14.08
C ASN A 57 8.67 -8.83 13.22
N LEU A 58 8.98 -7.78 12.45
CA LEU A 58 8.02 -7.19 11.49
C LEU A 58 7.60 -8.18 10.40
N ALA A 59 8.44 -9.15 10.06
CA ALA A 59 8.09 -10.20 9.10
C ALA A 59 6.99 -11.14 9.60
N PHE A 60 6.80 -11.22 10.93
CA PHE A 60 5.86 -12.11 11.61
C PHE A 60 4.76 -11.32 12.35
N LYS A 61 4.44 -10.14 11.84
CA LYS A 61 3.39 -9.31 12.44
C LYS A 61 2.05 -10.02 12.48
N GLN A 62 1.30 -9.78 13.54
CA GLN A 62 -0.07 -10.25 13.69
C GLN A 62 -1.07 -9.16 13.29
N ASP A 63 -2.33 -9.54 13.16
CA ASP A 63 -3.41 -8.58 12.96
C ASP A 63 -3.53 -7.68 14.18
N ILE A 64 -3.29 -6.38 13.99
CA ILE A 64 -3.42 -5.36 15.03
C ILE A 64 -4.74 -4.59 14.94
N PHE A 65 -5.44 -4.71 13.82
CA PHE A 65 -6.73 -4.08 13.60
C PHE A 65 -7.84 -5.13 13.59
N SER A 66 -8.81 -4.96 14.48
CA SER A 66 -10.07 -5.68 14.40
C SER A 66 -10.97 -5.01 13.34
N VAL A 67 -11.68 -5.82 12.59
CA VAL A 67 -12.70 -5.36 11.64
C VAL A 67 -14.03 -5.91 12.09
N ASP A 68 -15.07 -5.09 12.05
CA ASP A 68 -16.42 -5.51 12.43
C ASP A 68 -16.92 -6.62 11.50
N GLU A 69 -17.23 -7.77 12.08
CA GLU A 69 -17.74 -8.95 11.34
C GLU A 69 -19.11 -8.69 10.72
N ASN A 70 -19.97 -7.88 11.38
CA ASN A 70 -21.27 -7.52 10.81
C ASN A 70 -21.11 -6.67 9.55
N LEU A 71 -20.14 -5.74 9.57
CA LEU A 71 -19.80 -4.92 8.41
C LEU A 71 -19.28 -5.80 7.25
N LYS A 72 -18.43 -6.78 7.54
CA LYS A 72 -17.97 -7.74 6.51
C LYS A 72 -19.13 -8.53 5.91
N GLN A 73 -20.05 -9.03 6.74
CA GLN A 73 -21.24 -9.75 6.27
C GLN A 73 -22.12 -8.85 5.41
N LEU A 74 -22.34 -7.61 5.81
CA LEU A 74 -23.13 -6.64 5.06
C LEU A 74 -22.52 -6.37 3.69
N LEU A 75 -21.19 -6.11 3.64
CA LEU A 75 -20.47 -5.90 2.39
C LEU A 75 -20.49 -7.16 1.51
N ASN A 76 -20.29 -8.33 2.10
CA ASN A 76 -20.34 -9.60 1.38
C ASN A 76 -21.70 -9.81 0.68
N ASN A 77 -22.79 -9.56 1.40
CA ASN A 77 -24.15 -9.69 0.86
C ASN A 77 -24.43 -8.65 -0.23
N LYS A 78 -23.98 -7.40 -0.02
CA LYS A 78 -24.18 -6.30 -0.96
C LYS A 78 -23.42 -6.53 -2.27
N LEU A 79 -22.17 -7.00 -2.18
CA LEU A 79 -21.26 -7.15 -3.31
C LEU A 79 -21.25 -8.58 -3.89
N LYS A 80 -21.98 -9.52 -3.24
CA LYS A 80 -22.10 -10.92 -3.66
C LYS A 80 -20.74 -11.59 -3.89
N LEU A 81 -19.80 -11.39 -2.94
CA LEU A 81 -18.48 -12.01 -3.05
C LEU A 81 -18.60 -13.53 -2.97
N ASP A 82 -18.10 -14.22 -3.97
CA ASP A 82 -17.98 -15.68 -3.93
C ASP A 82 -16.67 -16.08 -3.23
N LYS A 83 -16.77 -16.95 -2.23
CA LYS A 83 -15.63 -17.49 -1.49
C LYS A 83 -14.77 -18.44 -2.31
N ASN A 84 -15.31 -18.99 -3.39
CA ASN A 84 -14.59 -19.86 -4.31
C ASN A 84 -13.79 -19.07 -5.36
N GLU A 85 -14.06 -17.77 -5.50
CA GLU A 85 -13.34 -16.88 -6.38
C GLU A 85 -12.14 -16.26 -5.66
N LYS A 86 -11.07 -16.00 -6.43
CA LYS A 86 -9.96 -15.15 -6.00
C LYS A 86 -10.38 -13.68 -6.14
N ASN A 87 -10.66 -13.02 -5.03
CA ASN A 87 -11.02 -11.62 -5.02
C ASN A 87 -9.76 -10.76 -4.93
N ILE A 88 -9.48 -9.96 -5.96
CA ILE A 88 -8.32 -9.09 -6.07
C ILE A 88 -8.78 -7.63 -6.02
N LEU A 89 -8.20 -6.85 -5.10
CA LEU A 89 -8.46 -5.42 -4.99
C LEU A 89 -7.30 -4.63 -5.61
N ILE A 90 -7.60 -3.78 -6.59
CA ILE A 90 -6.60 -2.92 -7.22
C ILE A 90 -6.90 -1.46 -6.87
N HIS A 91 -5.97 -0.81 -6.15
CA HIS A 91 -6.03 0.62 -5.86
C HIS A 91 -5.38 1.41 -6.99
N VAL A 92 -6.19 2.11 -7.77
CA VAL A 92 -5.73 2.84 -8.96
C VAL A 92 -5.07 4.18 -8.65
N GLY A 93 -5.38 4.78 -7.50
CA GLY A 93 -5.01 6.14 -7.17
C GLY A 93 -3.70 6.31 -6.42
N SER A 94 -3.23 7.54 -6.41
CA SER A 94 -2.20 8.05 -5.50
C SER A 94 -2.33 9.58 -5.38
N SER A 95 -1.78 10.14 -4.30
CA SER A 95 -1.78 11.59 -4.05
C SER A 95 -0.92 12.40 -5.02
N VAL A 96 -0.02 11.75 -5.76
CA VAL A 96 0.92 12.39 -6.70
C VAL A 96 0.89 11.62 -8.01
N GLU A 97 0.79 12.32 -9.13
CA GLU A 97 0.59 11.74 -10.46
C GLU A 97 1.72 10.79 -10.88
N ASN A 98 2.98 11.14 -10.61
CA ASN A 98 4.14 10.30 -10.94
C ASN A 98 4.27 9.02 -10.11
N LYS A 99 3.33 8.78 -9.20
CA LYS A 99 3.17 7.51 -8.48
C LYS A 99 2.05 6.63 -9.05
N ILE A 100 1.32 7.10 -10.05
CA ILE A 100 0.19 6.36 -10.61
C ILE A 100 0.70 5.46 -11.73
N TYR A 101 0.47 4.16 -11.60
CA TYR A 101 0.82 3.18 -12.61
C TYR A 101 -0.05 3.37 -13.86
N PRO A 102 0.52 3.27 -15.08
CA PRO A 102 -0.21 3.57 -16.31
C PRO A 102 -1.47 2.72 -16.50
N LYS A 103 -2.59 3.36 -16.86
CA LYS A 103 -3.89 2.70 -17.06
C LYS A 103 -3.87 1.59 -18.11
N THR A 104 -3.10 1.77 -19.19
CA THR A 104 -2.93 0.76 -20.25
C THR A 104 -2.24 -0.49 -19.72
N LYS A 105 -1.15 -0.33 -18.99
CA LYS A 105 -0.43 -1.43 -18.35
C LYS A 105 -1.28 -2.11 -17.26
N LEU A 106 -2.06 -1.32 -16.49
CA LEU A 106 -2.96 -1.86 -15.48
C LEU A 106 -4.08 -2.71 -16.12
N ALA A 107 -4.62 -2.27 -17.27
CA ALA A 107 -5.60 -3.03 -18.03
C ALA A 107 -5.03 -4.37 -18.56
N ILE A 108 -3.77 -4.37 -19.02
CA ILE A 108 -3.06 -5.60 -19.43
C ILE A 108 -2.87 -6.53 -18.22
N LEU A 109 -2.44 -5.99 -17.07
CA LEU A 109 -2.30 -6.77 -15.83
C LEU A 109 -3.63 -7.45 -15.45
N CYS A 110 -4.75 -6.75 -15.54
CA CYS A 110 -6.07 -7.32 -15.28
C CYS A 110 -6.35 -8.51 -16.22
N LYS A 111 -6.05 -8.39 -17.51
CA LYS A 111 -6.19 -9.51 -18.49
C LYS A 111 -5.32 -10.69 -18.11
N LEU A 112 -4.06 -10.46 -17.76
CA LEU A 112 -3.15 -11.54 -17.37
C LEU A 112 -3.66 -12.30 -16.15
N LEU A 113 -4.19 -11.59 -15.15
CA LEU A 113 -4.74 -12.18 -13.93
C LEU A 113 -6.00 -13.04 -14.22
N ILE A 114 -6.94 -12.53 -15.03
CA ILE A 114 -8.17 -13.25 -15.36
C ILE A 114 -7.86 -14.48 -16.25
N ASN A 115 -6.95 -14.35 -17.21
CA ASN A 115 -6.58 -15.47 -18.08
C ASN A 115 -5.90 -16.61 -17.32
N GLU A 116 -5.07 -16.29 -16.32
CA GLU A 116 -4.40 -17.32 -15.50
C GLU A 116 -5.35 -17.97 -14.50
N PHE A 117 -6.23 -17.18 -13.89
CA PHE A 117 -7.10 -17.62 -12.81
C PHE A 117 -8.58 -17.45 -13.22
N GLN A 118 -9.16 -18.47 -13.83
CA GLN A 118 -10.54 -18.42 -14.37
C GLN A 118 -11.61 -18.02 -13.34
N GLN A 119 -11.42 -18.40 -12.07
CA GLN A 119 -12.31 -18.02 -10.97
C GLN A 119 -11.73 -16.82 -10.22
N THR A 120 -11.73 -15.66 -10.88
CA THR A 120 -11.18 -14.41 -10.31
C THR A 120 -12.14 -13.26 -10.55
N LYS A 121 -12.31 -12.45 -9.49
CA LYS A 121 -13.00 -11.17 -9.54
C LYS A 121 -12.01 -10.07 -9.18
N ILE A 122 -11.90 -9.05 -10.03
CA ILE A 122 -11.09 -7.87 -9.81
C ILE A 122 -11.99 -6.70 -9.42
N TRP A 123 -11.61 -6.01 -8.36
CA TRP A 123 -12.26 -4.81 -7.85
C TRP A 123 -11.34 -3.61 -8.02
N LEU A 124 -11.74 -2.63 -8.84
CA LEU A 124 -11.00 -1.38 -9.01
C LEU A 124 -11.44 -0.36 -7.98
N ALA A 125 -10.61 -0.10 -6.97
CA ALA A 125 -10.90 0.82 -5.88
C ALA A 125 -10.42 2.25 -6.18
N TRP A 126 -11.21 3.21 -5.75
CA TRP A 126 -11.02 4.64 -5.96
C TRP A 126 -11.50 5.44 -4.74
N GLY A 127 -10.93 6.62 -4.51
CA GLY A 127 -11.27 7.50 -3.39
C GLY A 127 -11.87 8.83 -3.80
N ASN A 128 -11.65 9.28 -5.04
CA ASN A 128 -12.13 10.57 -5.55
C ASN A 128 -12.57 10.48 -7.02
N VAL A 129 -13.17 11.53 -7.55
CA VAL A 129 -13.73 11.55 -8.91
C VAL A 129 -12.67 11.30 -9.99
N LYS A 130 -11.45 11.82 -9.83
CA LYS A 130 -10.37 11.59 -10.81
C LYS A 130 -9.95 10.12 -10.84
N GLU A 131 -9.85 9.50 -9.69
CA GLU A 131 -9.55 8.08 -9.58
C GLU A 131 -10.70 7.20 -10.10
N TYR A 132 -11.94 7.61 -9.90
CA TYR A 132 -13.11 6.95 -10.48
C TYR A 132 -13.07 6.94 -12.01
N GLU A 133 -12.83 8.10 -12.64
CA GLU A 133 -12.71 8.17 -14.10
C GLU A 133 -11.51 7.37 -14.61
N PHE A 134 -10.39 7.39 -13.90
CA PHE A 134 -9.24 6.54 -14.22
C PHE A 134 -9.60 5.04 -14.14
N ALA A 135 -10.30 4.61 -13.10
CA ALA A 135 -10.74 3.23 -12.94
C ALA A 135 -11.71 2.80 -14.07
N LYS A 136 -12.63 3.69 -14.49
CA LYS A 136 -13.51 3.46 -15.66
C LYS A 136 -12.70 3.26 -16.94
N GLU A 137 -11.68 4.08 -17.15
CA GLU A 137 -10.81 3.94 -18.33
C GLU A 137 -10.04 2.60 -18.29
N VAL A 138 -9.54 2.17 -17.11
CA VAL A 138 -8.91 0.85 -16.96
C VAL A 138 -9.90 -0.26 -17.30
N LEU A 139 -11.14 -0.19 -16.78
CA LEU A 139 -12.20 -1.15 -17.08
C LEU A 139 -12.45 -1.24 -18.59
N ASN A 140 -12.66 -0.09 -19.25
CA ASN A 140 -12.90 -0.04 -20.70
C ASN A 140 -11.72 -0.61 -21.51
N LEU A 141 -10.48 -0.23 -21.18
CA LEU A 141 -9.27 -0.69 -21.86
C LEU A 141 -9.02 -2.19 -21.65
N SER A 142 -9.47 -2.72 -20.52
CA SER A 142 -9.33 -4.14 -20.26
C SER A 142 -10.19 -5.00 -21.19
N GLY A 143 -11.36 -4.50 -21.59
CA GLY A 143 -12.31 -5.28 -22.39
C GLY A 143 -12.76 -6.57 -21.72
N ILE A 144 -12.61 -6.66 -20.39
CA ILE A 144 -13.03 -7.81 -19.58
C ILE A 144 -14.51 -7.62 -19.22
N ASP A 145 -15.24 -8.72 -19.20
CA ASP A 145 -16.65 -8.73 -18.82
C ASP A 145 -16.84 -8.32 -17.34
N GLU A 146 -17.95 -7.63 -17.04
CA GLU A 146 -18.30 -7.15 -15.69
C GLU A 146 -18.43 -8.28 -14.66
N THR A 147 -18.64 -9.51 -15.09
CA THR A 147 -18.61 -10.67 -14.18
C THR A 147 -17.25 -10.87 -13.52
N HIS A 148 -16.17 -10.47 -14.18
CA HIS A 148 -14.78 -10.66 -13.73
C HIS A 148 -14.09 -9.38 -13.24
N ILE A 149 -14.57 -8.20 -13.63
CA ILE A 149 -13.98 -6.93 -13.19
C ILE A 149 -15.08 -5.88 -12.93
N GLU A 150 -15.02 -5.21 -11.80
CA GLU A 150 -15.97 -4.17 -11.42
C GLU A 150 -15.28 -2.96 -10.76
N LEU A 151 -15.94 -1.81 -10.85
CA LEU A 151 -15.61 -0.66 -10.00
C LEU A 151 -16.12 -0.94 -8.58
N ALA A 152 -15.23 -0.90 -7.60
CA ALA A 152 -15.66 -0.97 -6.21
C ALA A 152 -16.57 0.23 -5.86
N PRO A 153 -17.54 0.08 -4.97
CA PRO A 153 -18.27 1.23 -4.46
C PRO A 153 -17.31 2.19 -3.73
N LYS A 154 -17.77 3.44 -3.57
CA LYS A 154 -17.02 4.37 -2.73
C LYS A 154 -17.14 3.92 -1.28
N PHE A 155 -16.00 3.59 -0.69
CA PHE A 155 -15.90 3.17 0.70
C PHE A 155 -15.54 4.34 1.63
N ASN A 156 -16.08 4.35 2.83
CA ASN A 156 -15.45 5.03 3.96
C ASN A 156 -14.25 4.19 4.47
N LEU A 157 -13.52 4.67 5.47
CA LEU A 157 -12.31 3.99 5.94
C LEU A 157 -12.61 2.62 6.56
N GLU A 158 -13.67 2.49 7.33
CA GLU A 158 -14.06 1.23 7.99
C GLU A 158 -14.51 0.19 6.95
N GLU A 159 -15.30 0.61 5.97
CA GLU A 159 -15.71 -0.24 4.84
C GLU A 159 -14.50 -0.68 4.01
N LEU A 160 -13.54 0.23 3.76
CA LEU A 160 -12.31 -0.11 3.04
C LEU A 160 -11.48 -1.13 3.81
N MET A 161 -11.35 -0.99 5.13
CA MET A 161 -10.67 -1.96 5.98
C MET A 161 -11.35 -3.33 5.93
N ALA A 162 -12.67 -3.35 6.08
CA ALA A 162 -13.47 -4.58 6.02
C ALA A 162 -13.35 -5.26 4.65
N PHE A 163 -13.48 -4.49 3.58
CA PHE A 163 -13.38 -5.00 2.21
C PHE A 163 -11.96 -5.51 1.90
N THR A 164 -10.92 -4.76 2.26
CA THR A 164 -9.51 -5.18 2.11
C THR A 164 -9.26 -6.50 2.84
N LYS A 165 -9.82 -6.68 4.04
CA LYS A 165 -9.66 -7.92 4.82
C LYS A 165 -10.27 -9.14 4.13
N MET A 166 -11.29 -8.96 3.31
CA MET A 166 -11.99 -10.03 2.57
C MET A 166 -11.27 -10.43 1.28
N MET A 167 -10.33 -9.63 0.79
CA MET A 167 -9.61 -9.89 -0.47
C MET A 167 -8.53 -10.94 -0.32
N ASN A 168 -8.21 -11.64 -1.41
CA ASN A 168 -7.10 -12.59 -1.50
C ASN A 168 -5.77 -11.87 -1.77
N LEU A 169 -5.80 -10.82 -2.60
CA LEU A 169 -4.63 -10.03 -2.97
C LEU A 169 -5.00 -8.56 -3.13
N ILE A 170 -4.12 -7.68 -2.70
CA ILE A 170 -4.23 -6.25 -2.93
C ILE A 170 -3.05 -5.80 -3.79
N ILE A 171 -3.32 -5.07 -4.88
CA ILE A 171 -2.31 -4.46 -5.74
C ILE A 171 -2.56 -2.95 -5.77
N GLY A 172 -1.51 -2.15 -5.69
CA GLY A 172 -1.69 -0.70 -5.81
C GLY A 172 -0.39 0.08 -5.77
N ASN A 173 -0.52 1.36 -6.04
CA ASN A 173 0.58 2.33 -5.99
C ASN A 173 1.05 2.55 -4.54
N ASP A 174 2.21 3.21 -4.36
CA ASP A 174 2.68 3.74 -3.06
C ASP A 174 1.67 4.77 -2.52
N SER A 175 0.64 4.26 -1.83
CA SER A 175 -0.50 5.03 -1.30
C SER A 175 -1.07 4.43 -0.03
N GLY A 176 -1.81 5.23 0.75
CA GLY A 176 -2.41 4.82 2.02
C GLY A 176 -3.22 3.52 1.93
N PRO A 177 -4.15 3.38 0.97
CA PRO A 177 -4.93 2.16 0.81
C PRO A 177 -4.09 0.89 0.58
N THR A 178 -2.99 0.98 -0.17
CA THR A 178 -2.10 -0.18 -0.38
C THR A 178 -1.33 -0.53 0.89
N HIS A 179 -0.87 0.48 1.64
CA HIS A 179 -0.23 0.27 2.94
C HIS A 179 -1.20 -0.28 4.00
N LEU A 180 -2.50 -0.01 3.86
CA LEU A 180 -3.53 -0.62 4.71
C LEU A 180 -3.54 -2.15 4.58
N ALA A 181 -3.30 -2.71 3.39
CA ALA A 181 -3.20 -4.15 3.20
C ALA A 181 -2.04 -4.75 4.02
N PHE A 182 -0.89 -4.07 4.07
CA PHE A 182 0.22 -4.46 4.94
C PHE A 182 -0.21 -4.43 6.42
N ALA A 183 -0.87 -3.38 6.87
CA ALA A 183 -1.31 -3.23 8.27
C ALA A 183 -2.36 -4.28 8.68
N LEU A 184 -3.22 -4.71 7.74
CA LEU A 184 -4.23 -5.74 7.92
C LEU A 184 -3.70 -7.17 7.71
N ASN A 185 -2.40 -7.35 7.55
CA ASN A 185 -1.75 -8.64 7.31
C ASN A 185 -2.35 -9.41 6.11
N LYS A 186 -2.60 -8.68 5.02
CA LYS A 186 -3.12 -9.22 3.75
C LYS A 186 -2.03 -9.28 2.70
N ALA A 187 -2.08 -10.29 1.83
CA ALA A 187 -1.17 -10.38 0.69
C ALA A 187 -1.28 -9.12 -0.17
N SER A 188 -0.14 -8.53 -0.52
CA SER A 188 -0.13 -7.28 -1.28
C SER A 188 1.09 -7.11 -2.16
N ILE A 189 0.91 -6.32 -3.23
CA ILE A 189 1.98 -5.83 -4.10
C ILE A 189 1.90 -4.31 -4.13
N THR A 190 2.95 -3.64 -3.68
CA THR A 190 3.05 -2.18 -3.74
C THR A 190 3.98 -1.78 -4.87
N ILE A 191 3.47 -0.93 -5.78
CA ILE A 191 4.17 -0.44 -6.97
C ILE A 191 4.79 0.92 -6.66
N PHE A 192 6.11 1.02 -6.81
CA PHE A 192 6.88 2.23 -6.51
C PHE A 192 7.49 2.83 -7.78
N GLY A 193 7.25 4.12 -8.00
CA GLY A 193 7.93 4.92 -9.01
C GLY A 193 9.10 5.72 -8.44
N ALA A 194 8.95 7.04 -8.45
CA ALA A 194 9.98 7.99 -8.01
C ALA A 194 10.12 8.10 -6.48
N THR A 195 9.42 7.29 -5.69
CA THR A 195 9.55 7.25 -4.23
C THR A 195 10.41 6.06 -3.78
N PRO A 196 11.21 6.19 -2.70
CA PRO A 196 12.11 5.14 -2.26
C PRO A 196 11.35 3.97 -1.62
N SER A 197 11.25 2.86 -2.33
CA SER A 197 10.60 1.63 -1.89
C SER A 197 11.21 1.09 -0.58
N TYR A 198 12.56 1.07 -0.50
CA TYR A 198 13.30 0.59 0.66
C TYR A 198 12.98 1.35 1.95
N ARG A 199 12.58 2.64 1.81
CA ARG A 199 12.24 3.49 2.95
C ARG A 199 10.76 3.40 3.31
N ASN A 200 9.88 3.37 2.33
CA ASN A 200 8.44 3.57 2.52
C ASN A 200 7.66 2.27 2.72
N ALA A 201 8.27 1.13 2.48
CA ALA A 201 7.60 -0.17 2.67
C ALA A 201 8.53 -1.19 3.35
N PHE A 202 7.92 -2.24 3.88
CA PHE A 202 8.62 -3.39 4.46
C PHE A 202 8.16 -4.65 3.76
N GLN A 203 9.10 -5.37 3.14
CA GLN A 203 8.80 -6.61 2.41
C GLN A 203 8.73 -7.80 3.36
N THR A 204 7.68 -8.60 3.21
CA THR A 204 7.49 -9.87 3.91
C THR A 204 7.25 -11.01 2.91
N HIS A 205 6.98 -12.22 3.41
CA HIS A 205 6.60 -13.34 2.52
C HIS A 205 5.31 -13.04 1.75
N ILE A 206 4.32 -12.35 2.34
CA ILE A 206 3.03 -12.00 1.70
C ILE A 206 2.96 -10.56 1.19
N ASN A 207 3.85 -9.67 1.58
CA ASN A 207 3.85 -8.28 1.11
C ASN A 207 5.04 -8.05 0.20
N LYS A 208 4.79 -7.92 -1.08
CA LYS A 208 5.81 -7.75 -2.11
C LYS A 208 5.90 -6.28 -2.54
N ILE A 209 7.07 -5.92 -2.99
CA ILE A 209 7.38 -4.59 -3.51
C ILE A 209 7.92 -4.78 -4.93
N ILE A 210 7.48 -3.93 -5.84
CA ILE A 210 8.09 -3.75 -7.15
C ILE A 210 8.38 -2.29 -7.38
N ASP A 211 9.57 -1.97 -7.85
CA ASP A 211 9.97 -0.60 -8.15
C ASP A 211 10.67 -0.49 -9.50
N ALA A 212 10.84 0.73 -9.96
CA ALA A 212 11.45 1.02 -11.26
C ALA A 212 12.99 0.82 -11.29
N GLY A 213 13.59 0.21 -10.28
CA GLY A 213 15.04 -0.03 -10.18
C GLY A 213 15.87 1.24 -10.01
N LYS A 214 15.24 2.40 -9.74
CA LYS A 214 15.92 3.67 -9.57
C LYS A 214 16.43 3.84 -8.14
N LYS A 215 17.74 4.03 -7.97
CA LYS A 215 18.32 4.35 -6.67
C LYS A 215 18.02 5.80 -6.29
N ILE A 216 17.17 6.02 -5.30
CA ILE A 216 16.83 7.33 -4.75
C ILE A 216 17.78 7.58 -3.57
N GLN A 217 18.72 8.53 -3.75
CA GLN A 217 19.76 8.81 -2.74
C GLN A 217 19.24 9.67 -1.58
N ASN A 218 18.25 10.52 -1.83
CA ASN A 218 17.72 11.45 -0.84
C ASN A 218 16.19 11.46 -0.85
N ALA A 219 15.61 10.80 0.11
CA ALA A 219 14.14 10.71 0.26
C ALA A 219 13.46 12.05 0.66
N LYS A 220 14.23 13.07 1.07
CA LYS A 220 13.68 14.41 1.36
C LYS A 220 13.30 15.16 0.09
N HIS A 221 13.96 14.87 -1.04
CA HIS A 221 13.80 15.56 -2.33
C HIS A 221 13.40 14.57 -3.42
N ILE A 222 12.10 14.38 -3.59
CA ILE A 222 11.55 13.52 -4.62
C ILE A 222 11.25 14.36 -5.86
N ASP A 223 11.79 13.95 -6.99
CA ASP A 223 11.50 14.56 -8.28
C ASP A 223 10.10 14.18 -8.73
N LYS A 224 9.18 15.15 -8.71
CA LYS A 224 7.79 14.97 -9.12
C LYS A 224 7.61 14.88 -10.64
N SER A 225 8.62 15.25 -11.43
CA SER A 225 8.61 15.14 -12.90
C SER A 225 9.09 13.77 -13.39
N ASP A 226 9.60 12.92 -12.49
CA ASP A 226 10.09 11.59 -12.83
C ASP A 226 8.95 10.57 -12.83
N PHE A 227 8.59 10.12 -14.00
CA PHE A 227 7.56 9.09 -14.24
C PHE A 227 8.18 7.70 -14.44
N CYS A 228 9.26 7.35 -13.77
CA CYS A 228 9.93 6.06 -13.91
C CYS A 228 9.03 4.85 -13.62
N ILE A 229 7.92 5.03 -12.92
CA ILE A 229 6.90 3.99 -12.69
C ILE A 229 6.40 3.35 -14.00
N THR A 230 6.45 4.09 -15.12
CA THR A 230 6.06 3.60 -16.45
C THR A 230 6.98 2.50 -17.00
N ARG A 231 8.19 2.36 -16.43
CA ARG A 231 9.18 1.33 -16.84
C ARG A 231 8.90 -0.03 -16.20
N ILE A 232 8.04 -0.10 -15.21
CA ILE A 232 7.68 -1.37 -14.57
C ILE A 232 6.78 -2.14 -15.54
N GLU A 233 7.17 -3.39 -15.83
CA GLU A 233 6.39 -4.23 -16.72
C GLU A 233 5.27 -4.94 -15.95
N GLU A 234 4.12 -5.03 -16.58
CA GLU A 234 2.93 -5.67 -16.01
C GLU A 234 3.13 -7.15 -15.76
N GLU A 235 3.96 -7.81 -16.59
CA GLU A 235 4.34 -9.21 -16.42
C GLU A 235 5.11 -9.47 -15.13
N ASP A 236 5.92 -8.52 -14.67
CA ASP A 236 6.67 -8.67 -13.42
C ASP A 236 5.75 -8.53 -12.21
N ILE A 237 4.75 -7.63 -12.27
CA ILE A 237 3.69 -7.56 -11.25
C ILE A 237 2.87 -8.85 -11.26
N PHE A 238 2.53 -9.35 -12.45
CA PHE A 238 1.77 -10.58 -12.62
C PHE A 238 2.51 -11.80 -12.03
N LYS A 239 3.82 -11.93 -12.24
CA LYS A 239 4.65 -13.02 -11.64
C LYS A 239 4.57 -13.00 -10.13
N LEU A 240 4.65 -11.82 -9.49
CA LEU A 240 4.50 -11.67 -8.04
C LEU A 240 3.09 -12.06 -7.59
N ALA A 241 2.07 -11.61 -8.32
CA ALA A 241 0.67 -11.94 -8.01
C ALA A 241 0.41 -13.45 -8.11
N LYS A 242 0.95 -14.10 -9.15
CA LYS A 242 0.85 -15.55 -9.33
C LYS A 242 1.49 -16.31 -8.17
N GLY A 243 2.66 -15.89 -7.70
CA GLY A 243 3.29 -16.45 -6.50
C GLY A 243 2.38 -16.36 -5.29
N LEU A 244 1.89 -15.16 -4.96
CA LEU A 244 1.05 -14.90 -3.80
C LEU A 244 -0.33 -15.60 -3.83
N LEU A 245 -0.90 -15.78 -5.01
CA LEU A 245 -2.23 -16.43 -5.17
C LEU A 245 -2.15 -17.96 -5.21
N ASN A 246 -0.97 -18.54 -5.43
CA ASN A 246 -0.73 -19.98 -5.44
C ASN A 246 -0.16 -20.50 -4.10
N GLU A 247 0.42 -19.64 -3.28
CA GLU A 247 0.81 -20.00 -1.90
C GLU A 247 -0.46 -20.26 -1.07
N LYS A 248 -0.62 -21.50 -0.58
CA LYS A 248 -1.72 -21.92 0.32
C LYS A 248 -1.30 -21.80 1.78
#